data_10e57dfc5c1dc0d19d44a7806a59b316
#
_entry.id   10e57dfc5c1dc0d19d44a7806a59b316
#
_cell.length_a   1.000
_cell.length_b   1.000
_cell.length_c   1.000
_cell.angle_alpha   90.00
_cell.angle_beta   90.00
_cell.angle_gamma   90.00
#
_symmetry.space_group_name_H-M   'P 1'
#
loop_
_entity.id
_entity.type
_entity.pdbx_description
1 polymer ?
#
loop_
_entity_poly.entity_id
_entity_poly.type
_entity_poly.pdbx_seq_one_letter_code
_entity_poly.pdbx_strand_id
1 'polypeptide(L)'
;MKELYVVNCCRTAVGSFGGSLKNTPAAQLGSIVVKEALKRANVAPENVDELMFGCILTAGLGQNVARQVGVGAGLPYSVPTYTVGMVCGSGMKSVIEAGRAILAGDADIVVCGGTENMSAAPYAAPDARWGARMGDKKLVDTMIKDGLWDAFNNYHMGTTAENICDVWGITREELDAFGAASQQKTEAAQAAGRFDDEIVPVPVKVKKEIVEFKKDEFPRAGSTVEGLAKLRGAFPVGPEGVEDEIVHTFEPTGIHEADTKKHVQRVTAGNASGINDGAAAIVLASGEAVKKYNLKPMAKLVSWGQGGVDPKIMGVGPVPASRQAMQKAGLTIDDIDLVEANEAFAAQSIAVARELHFDMSKVNVNGGAISIGHPVGASGARIIVTLLHEMLKRDDAKKGLATLCIGGGQGVATIFEKC
;
A
#
# COMPACT_ATOMS: atom_id res chain seq x y z
N MET A 1 8.56 -24.27 14.87
CA MET A 1 8.72 -23.21 13.86
C MET A 1 9.07 -21.93 14.62
N LYS A 2 10.04 -21.12 14.16
CA LYS A 2 10.34 -19.83 14.79
C LYS A 2 9.10 -18.95 14.74
N GLU A 3 8.82 -18.21 15.81
CA GLU A 3 7.73 -17.23 15.85
C GLU A 3 8.23 -15.88 15.35
N LEU A 4 7.36 -15.14 14.66
CA LEU A 4 7.63 -13.85 14.07
C LEU A 4 6.78 -12.78 14.75
N TYR A 5 7.40 -11.73 15.26
CA TYR A 5 6.72 -10.69 16.00
C TYR A 5 6.99 -9.31 15.40
N VAL A 6 5.95 -8.54 15.19
CA VAL A 6 6.05 -7.10 14.99
C VAL A 6 6.26 -6.46 16.36
N VAL A 7 7.42 -5.88 16.57
CA VAL A 7 7.75 -5.22 17.84
C VAL A 7 7.16 -3.82 17.88
N ASN A 8 7.37 -3.04 16.81
CA ASN A 8 6.72 -1.74 16.64
C ASN A 8 6.65 -1.36 15.14
N CYS A 9 5.80 -0.42 14.84
CA CYS A 9 5.67 0.13 13.51
C CYS A 9 5.14 1.57 13.55
N CYS A 10 5.44 2.34 12.50
CA CYS A 10 4.95 3.70 12.34
C CYS A 10 4.98 4.12 10.86
N ARG A 11 4.31 5.25 10.55
CA ARG A 11 4.28 5.84 9.21
C ARG A 11 4.42 7.36 9.26
N THR A 12 4.79 7.98 8.17
CA THR A 12 4.57 9.41 8.00
C THR A 12 3.08 9.70 7.81
N ALA A 13 2.66 10.93 8.00
CA ALA A 13 1.46 11.40 7.33
C ALA A 13 1.66 11.30 5.81
N VAL A 14 0.56 11.11 5.07
CA VAL A 14 0.57 10.97 3.62
C VAL A 14 0.40 12.34 2.96
N GLY A 15 1.35 12.69 2.10
CA GLY A 15 1.36 13.92 1.31
C GLY A 15 0.56 13.77 0.01
N SER A 16 -0.06 14.85 -0.43
CA SER A 16 -0.71 14.94 -1.74
C SER A 16 0.33 15.16 -2.85
N PHE A 17 -0.02 14.80 -4.08
CA PHE A 17 0.81 15.10 -5.24
C PHE A 17 1.11 16.60 -5.35
N GLY A 18 2.39 16.93 -5.41
CA GLY A 18 2.85 18.31 -5.41
C GLY A 18 2.64 19.07 -4.08
N GLY A 19 2.23 18.35 -3.01
CA GLY A 19 1.91 18.87 -1.69
C GLY A 19 3.11 19.09 -0.77
N SER A 20 2.88 18.91 0.53
CA SER A 20 3.85 19.26 1.58
C SER A 20 5.13 18.44 1.53
N LEU A 21 5.07 17.17 1.09
CA LEU A 21 6.22 16.26 1.05
C LEU A 21 7.00 16.28 -0.27
N LYS A 22 6.56 16.99 -1.30
CA LYS A 22 7.15 16.95 -2.65
C LYS A 22 8.66 17.18 -2.71
N ASN A 23 9.22 17.95 -1.77
CA ASN A 23 10.64 18.28 -1.71
C ASN A 23 11.42 17.41 -0.70
N THR A 24 10.77 16.45 -0.04
CA THR A 24 11.42 15.55 0.91
C THR A 24 11.77 14.25 0.21
N PRO A 25 13.04 13.93 -0.03
CA PRO A 25 13.45 12.73 -0.76
C PRO A 25 12.87 11.45 -0.13
N ALA A 26 12.50 10.47 -0.97
CA ALA A 26 11.95 9.19 -0.51
C ALA A 26 12.87 8.50 0.53
N ALA A 27 14.19 8.53 0.32
CA ALA A 27 15.16 7.99 1.28
C ALA A 27 15.12 8.70 2.64
N GLN A 28 14.86 10.03 2.66
CA GLN A 28 14.72 10.78 3.91
C GLN A 28 13.43 10.42 4.65
N LEU A 29 12.30 10.30 3.92
CA LEU A 29 11.03 9.84 4.50
C LEU A 29 11.19 8.46 5.15
N GLY A 30 11.83 7.52 4.43
CA GLY A 30 12.13 6.19 4.94
C GLY A 30 13.03 6.22 6.18
N SER A 31 14.08 7.06 6.19
CA SER A 31 14.99 7.20 7.33
C SER A 31 14.28 7.69 8.59
N ILE A 32 13.35 8.63 8.46
CA ILE A 32 12.57 9.17 9.58
C ILE A 32 11.72 8.08 10.25
N VAL A 33 10.99 7.29 9.47
CA VAL A 33 10.13 6.23 10.02
C VAL A 33 10.94 5.06 10.57
N VAL A 34 12.06 4.69 9.95
CA VAL A 34 12.95 3.62 10.47
C VAL A 34 13.55 4.02 11.81
N LYS A 35 14.09 5.24 11.92
CA LYS A 35 14.63 5.75 13.17
C LYS A 35 13.60 5.76 14.30
N GLU A 36 12.39 6.21 14.02
CA GLU A 36 11.31 6.27 15.00
C GLU A 36 10.79 4.86 15.35
N ALA A 37 10.65 3.96 14.38
CA ALA A 37 10.22 2.58 14.65
C ALA A 37 11.20 1.85 15.56
N LEU A 38 12.51 1.98 15.35
CA LEU A 38 13.54 1.41 16.21
C LEU A 38 13.49 2.00 17.63
N LYS A 39 13.32 3.31 17.75
CA LYS A 39 13.15 3.99 19.04
C LYS A 39 11.94 3.46 19.80
N ARG A 40 10.78 3.37 19.16
CA ARG A 40 9.54 2.85 19.76
C ARG A 40 9.64 1.37 20.11
N ALA A 41 10.36 0.59 19.30
CA ALA A 41 10.65 -0.81 19.53
C ALA A 41 11.65 -1.04 20.67
N ASN A 42 12.33 -0.01 21.14
CA ASN A 42 13.47 -0.10 22.04
C ASN A 42 14.57 -1.05 21.52
N VAL A 43 14.83 -0.97 20.21
CA VAL A 43 15.87 -1.74 19.51
C VAL A 43 17.01 -0.80 19.15
N ALA A 44 18.21 -1.13 19.65
CA ALA A 44 19.42 -0.39 19.27
C ALA A 44 19.78 -0.69 17.80
N PRO A 45 20.22 0.31 17.02
CA PRO A 45 20.58 0.12 15.61
C PRO A 45 21.60 -1.01 15.37
N GLU A 46 22.49 -1.25 16.31
CA GLU A 46 23.52 -2.29 16.26
C GLU A 46 22.96 -3.72 16.37
N ASN A 47 21.70 -3.87 16.82
CA ASN A 47 21.03 -5.16 16.95
C ASN A 47 20.19 -5.50 15.72
N VAL A 48 20.17 -4.64 14.69
CA VAL A 48 19.48 -4.91 13.44
C VAL A 48 20.37 -5.72 12.52
N ASP A 49 19.88 -6.86 12.06
CA ASP A 49 20.63 -7.76 11.18
C ASP A 49 20.50 -7.35 9.71
N GLU A 50 19.31 -6.86 9.29
CA GLU A 50 19.05 -6.52 7.90
C GLU A 50 17.95 -5.44 7.78
N LEU A 51 17.96 -4.68 6.68
CA LEU A 51 16.87 -3.77 6.31
C LEU A 51 16.40 -4.03 4.87
N MET A 52 15.09 -4.25 4.71
CA MET A 52 14.42 -4.45 3.42
C MET A 52 13.35 -3.39 3.23
N PHE A 53 13.44 -2.58 2.16
CA PHE A 53 12.54 -1.43 2.04
C PHE A 53 11.98 -1.27 0.63
N GLY A 54 10.64 -1.18 0.52
CA GLY A 54 9.95 -0.98 -0.75
C GLY A 54 10.16 0.43 -1.31
N CYS A 55 10.50 0.53 -2.59
CA CYS A 55 10.48 1.76 -3.37
C CYS A 55 10.49 1.40 -4.85
N ILE A 56 9.58 1.96 -5.65
CA ILE A 56 9.48 1.61 -7.07
C ILE A 56 9.90 2.71 -8.03
N LEU A 57 9.69 3.98 -7.68
CA LEU A 57 10.07 5.12 -8.51
C LEU A 57 11.50 5.55 -8.16
N THR A 58 12.46 4.71 -8.51
CA THR A 58 13.86 4.86 -8.09
C THR A 58 14.73 5.68 -9.05
N ALA A 59 14.17 6.10 -10.20
CA ALA A 59 14.91 6.88 -11.19
C ALA A 59 15.45 8.19 -10.58
N GLY A 60 16.76 8.40 -10.70
CA GLY A 60 17.41 9.62 -10.18
C GLY A 60 17.61 9.69 -8.65
N LEU A 61 17.15 8.70 -7.87
CA LEU A 61 17.32 8.70 -6.42
C LEU A 61 18.70 8.22 -5.93
N GLY A 62 19.58 7.82 -6.82
CA GLY A 62 20.87 7.24 -6.51
C GLY A 62 20.80 5.72 -6.28
N GLN A 63 21.92 5.14 -5.83
CA GLN A 63 22.01 3.70 -5.64
C GLN A 63 21.22 3.24 -4.43
N ASN A 64 20.48 2.15 -4.57
CA ASN A 64 19.85 1.39 -3.48
C ASN A 64 19.18 2.29 -2.40
N VAL A 65 17.96 2.70 -2.67
CA VAL A 65 17.18 3.59 -1.78
C VAL A 65 17.13 3.04 -0.35
N ALA A 66 16.95 1.72 -0.17
CA ALA A 66 16.96 1.10 1.15
C ALA A 66 18.30 1.29 1.89
N ARG A 67 19.43 1.29 1.16
CA ARG A 67 20.74 1.58 1.78
C ARG A 67 20.81 3.01 2.29
N GLN A 68 20.30 3.96 1.51
CA GLN A 68 20.22 5.35 1.92
C GLN A 68 19.31 5.53 3.13
N VAL A 69 18.18 4.81 3.16
CA VAL A 69 17.25 4.78 4.31
C VAL A 69 17.95 4.28 5.57
N GLY A 70 18.63 3.12 5.52
CA GLY A 70 19.28 2.51 6.67
C GLY A 70 20.41 3.39 7.24
N VAL A 71 21.28 3.89 6.37
CA VAL A 71 22.37 4.79 6.77
C VAL A 71 21.83 6.11 7.35
N GLY A 72 20.82 6.70 6.70
CA GLY A 72 20.17 7.92 7.18
C GLY A 72 19.42 7.74 8.50
N ALA A 73 18.96 6.53 8.79
CA ALA A 73 18.36 6.18 10.08
C ALA A 73 19.37 5.90 11.19
N GLY A 74 20.67 5.78 10.86
CA GLY A 74 21.74 5.51 11.80
C GLY A 74 22.09 4.03 12.00
N LEU A 75 21.66 3.15 11.07
CA LEU A 75 22.13 1.76 11.08
C LEU A 75 23.64 1.68 10.79
N PRO A 76 24.38 0.78 11.46
CA PRO A 76 25.78 0.53 11.15
C PRO A 76 26.01 0.17 9.68
N TYR A 77 27.17 0.53 9.14
CA TYR A 77 27.53 0.18 7.76
C TYR A 77 27.62 -1.33 7.50
N SER A 78 27.77 -2.12 8.54
CA SER A 78 27.80 -3.59 8.49
C SER A 78 26.43 -4.21 8.21
N VAL A 79 25.33 -3.48 8.47
CA VAL A 79 23.97 -3.98 8.24
C VAL A 79 23.68 -3.99 6.72
N PRO A 80 23.45 -5.16 6.09
CA PRO A 80 23.06 -5.23 4.70
C PRO A 80 21.65 -4.66 4.48
N THR A 81 21.43 -4.07 3.31
CA THR A 81 20.16 -3.47 2.99
C THR A 81 19.85 -3.61 1.51
N TYR A 82 18.59 -3.83 1.12
CA TYR A 82 18.19 -3.84 -0.29
C TYR A 82 16.78 -3.30 -0.52
N THR A 83 16.59 -2.74 -1.71
CA THR A 83 15.31 -2.19 -2.14
C THR A 83 14.45 -3.28 -2.76
N VAL A 84 13.19 -3.36 -2.33
CA VAL A 84 12.19 -4.31 -2.83
C VAL A 84 11.33 -3.63 -3.89
N GLY A 85 11.26 -4.23 -5.08
CA GLY A 85 10.44 -3.76 -6.20
C GLY A 85 9.34 -4.76 -6.55
N MET A 86 8.10 -4.50 -6.12
CA MET A 86 6.90 -5.27 -6.46
C MET A 86 5.70 -4.32 -6.60
N VAL A 87 5.88 -3.22 -7.30
CA VAL A 87 4.89 -2.15 -7.47
C VAL A 87 4.19 -1.83 -6.13
N CYS A 88 2.85 -1.82 -6.08
CA CYS A 88 2.08 -1.51 -4.86
C CYS A 88 2.37 -2.46 -3.69
N GLY A 89 2.78 -3.70 -3.98
CA GLY A 89 3.09 -4.73 -3.00
C GLY A 89 4.42 -4.58 -2.29
N SER A 90 5.30 -3.70 -2.74
CA SER A 90 6.71 -3.62 -2.29
C SER A 90 6.86 -3.53 -0.77
N GLY A 91 6.10 -2.65 -0.12
CA GLY A 91 6.15 -2.48 1.33
C GLY A 91 5.71 -3.72 2.11
N MET A 92 4.66 -4.42 1.70
CA MET A 92 4.24 -5.68 2.34
C MET A 92 5.17 -6.84 1.96
N LYS A 93 5.68 -6.85 0.74
CA LYS A 93 6.67 -7.85 0.30
C LYS A 93 7.93 -7.79 1.15
N SER A 94 8.39 -6.59 1.54
CA SER A 94 9.53 -6.45 2.44
C SER A 94 9.29 -7.13 3.81
N VAL A 95 8.05 -7.07 4.33
CA VAL A 95 7.66 -7.77 5.57
C VAL A 95 7.70 -9.29 5.37
N ILE A 96 7.23 -9.78 4.23
CA ILE A 96 7.27 -11.21 3.89
C ILE A 96 8.73 -11.70 3.78
N GLU A 97 9.59 -10.95 3.12
CA GLU A 97 11.01 -11.32 3.00
C GLU A 97 11.74 -11.27 4.34
N ALA A 98 11.45 -10.26 5.18
CA ALA A 98 11.94 -10.20 6.55
C ALA A 98 11.53 -11.45 7.36
N GLY A 99 10.26 -11.85 7.27
CA GLY A 99 9.80 -13.09 7.89
C GLY A 99 10.52 -14.34 7.35
N ARG A 100 10.80 -14.41 6.05
CA ARG A 100 11.56 -15.50 5.43
C ARG A 100 13.00 -15.55 5.93
N ALA A 101 13.69 -14.42 6.01
CA ALA A 101 15.05 -14.33 6.52
C ALA A 101 15.14 -14.83 7.97
N ILE A 102 14.19 -14.43 8.84
CA ILE A 102 14.13 -14.90 10.22
C ILE A 102 13.86 -16.41 10.30
N LEU A 103 12.92 -16.92 9.50
CA LEU A 103 12.61 -18.36 9.49
C LEU A 103 13.76 -19.21 8.95
N ALA A 104 14.50 -18.69 7.96
CA ALA A 104 15.70 -19.33 7.43
C ALA A 104 16.86 -19.35 8.44
N GLY A 105 16.85 -18.45 9.41
CA GLY A 105 17.93 -18.32 10.41
C GLY A 105 19.03 -17.35 10.01
N ASP A 106 18.80 -16.57 8.95
CA ASP A 106 19.78 -15.56 8.47
C ASP A 106 19.74 -14.28 9.31
N ALA A 107 18.62 -14.02 10.00
CA ALA A 107 18.41 -12.83 10.82
C ALA A 107 17.53 -13.13 12.05
N ASP A 108 17.59 -12.28 13.05
CA ASP A 108 16.73 -12.28 14.23
C ASP A 108 15.91 -10.99 14.36
N ILE A 109 16.47 -9.84 13.95
CA ILE A 109 15.79 -8.55 13.92
C ILE A 109 15.96 -7.91 12.54
N VAL A 110 14.85 -7.71 11.85
CA VAL A 110 14.82 -7.09 10.51
C VAL A 110 13.94 -5.85 10.53
N VAL A 111 14.43 -4.75 9.97
CA VAL A 111 13.61 -3.58 9.69
C VAL A 111 13.08 -3.70 8.27
N CYS A 112 11.78 -3.58 8.11
CA CYS A 112 11.12 -3.66 6.81
C CYS A 112 10.10 -2.55 6.66
N GLY A 113 9.63 -2.30 5.45
CA GLY A 113 8.68 -1.23 5.19
C GLY A 113 8.75 -0.74 3.75
N GLY A 114 8.44 0.53 3.54
CA GLY A 114 8.52 1.14 2.22
C GLY A 114 8.42 2.66 2.26
N THR A 115 8.87 3.27 1.20
CA THR A 115 8.85 4.72 0.98
C THR A 115 8.55 5.01 -0.48
N GLU A 116 7.88 6.10 -0.74
CA GLU A 116 7.68 6.64 -2.08
C GLU A 116 7.52 8.15 -2.04
N ASN A 117 8.15 8.84 -2.97
CA ASN A 117 7.82 10.23 -3.28
C ASN A 117 7.44 10.30 -4.76
N MET A 118 6.14 10.16 -5.04
CA MET A 118 5.62 10.16 -6.40
C MET A 118 5.69 11.58 -7.00
N SER A 119 5.61 12.61 -6.15
CA SER A 119 5.72 14.02 -6.56
C SER A 119 7.10 14.36 -7.15
N ALA A 120 8.14 13.64 -6.74
CA ALA A 120 9.52 13.89 -7.17
C ALA A 120 10.00 12.94 -8.29
N ALA A 121 9.13 12.07 -8.81
CA ALA A 121 9.49 11.17 -9.90
C ALA A 121 9.90 11.97 -11.15
N PRO A 122 11.09 11.72 -11.71
CA PRO A 122 11.60 12.51 -12.84
C PRO A 122 10.98 12.09 -14.17
N TYR A 123 11.13 12.96 -15.16
CA TYR A 123 10.94 12.61 -16.56
C TYR A 123 12.23 12.01 -17.12
N ALA A 124 12.14 10.92 -17.87
CA ALA A 124 13.23 10.31 -18.61
C ALA A 124 13.24 10.75 -20.07
N ALA A 125 14.44 10.93 -20.63
CA ALA A 125 14.65 11.19 -22.05
C ALA A 125 15.43 10.02 -22.66
N PRO A 126 14.79 8.89 -23.05
CA PRO A 126 15.48 7.67 -23.50
C PRO A 126 16.41 7.89 -24.67
N ASP A 127 16.03 8.74 -25.64
CA ASP A 127 16.80 9.03 -26.83
C ASP A 127 18.02 9.94 -26.58
N ALA A 128 18.09 10.62 -25.43
CA ALA A 128 19.16 11.59 -25.15
C ALA A 128 20.55 10.94 -25.02
N ARG A 129 20.63 9.68 -24.55
CA ARG A 129 21.91 8.96 -24.38
C ARG A 129 22.70 8.85 -25.68
N TRP A 130 22.01 8.76 -26.80
CA TRP A 130 22.63 8.62 -28.12
C TRP A 130 22.55 9.91 -28.94
N GLY A 131 22.36 11.06 -28.27
CA GLY A 131 22.46 12.39 -28.87
C GLY A 131 21.16 12.95 -29.42
N ALA A 132 20.00 12.34 -29.13
CA ALA A 132 18.66 12.84 -29.52
C ALA A 132 18.66 13.51 -30.91
N ARG A 133 19.21 12.87 -31.92
CA ARG A 133 19.68 13.42 -33.21
C ARG A 133 18.63 14.32 -33.91
N MET A 134 18.12 13.97 -35.05
CA MET A 134 17.18 14.81 -35.81
C MET A 134 15.72 14.59 -35.33
N GLY A 135 14.91 15.66 -35.29
CA GLY A 135 13.48 15.67 -34.98
C GLY A 135 13.18 15.71 -33.46
N ASP A 136 11.92 15.92 -33.14
CA ASP A 136 11.42 16.01 -31.75
C ASP A 136 11.60 14.70 -30.99
N LYS A 137 11.86 14.80 -29.68
CA LYS A 137 12.02 13.66 -28.79
C LYS A 137 11.04 13.77 -27.60
N LYS A 138 10.53 12.63 -27.15
CA LYS A 138 9.60 12.57 -26.03
C LYS A 138 10.33 12.56 -24.69
N LEU A 139 9.79 13.28 -23.72
CA LEU A 139 10.06 13.08 -22.31
C LEU A 139 9.02 12.09 -21.77
N VAL A 140 9.47 11.06 -21.09
CA VAL A 140 8.62 10.00 -20.51
C VAL A 140 8.46 10.28 -19.03
N ASP A 141 7.21 10.46 -18.57
CA ASP A 141 6.88 10.55 -17.16
C ASP A 141 7.10 9.18 -16.50
N THR A 142 8.12 9.06 -15.66
CA THR A 142 8.47 7.78 -15.02
C THR A 142 7.46 7.38 -13.96
N MET A 143 6.76 8.34 -13.32
CA MET A 143 5.69 8.03 -12.38
C MET A 143 4.55 7.26 -13.06
N ILE A 144 4.13 7.73 -14.23
CA ILE A 144 3.09 7.04 -15.02
C ILE A 144 3.65 5.75 -15.61
N LYS A 145 4.79 5.81 -16.30
CA LYS A 145 5.31 4.67 -17.06
C LYS A 145 5.67 3.47 -16.17
N ASP A 146 6.28 3.71 -15.01
CA ASP A 146 6.81 2.66 -14.14
C ASP A 146 5.85 2.31 -12.99
N GLY A 147 4.96 3.23 -12.61
CA GLY A 147 4.05 3.04 -11.47
C GLY A 147 2.58 2.82 -11.82
N LEU A 148 2.08 3.43 -12.90
CA LEU A 148 0.64 3.54 -13.16
C LEU A 148 0.21 3.01 -14.54
N TRP A 149 1.13 2.46 -15.33
CA TRP A 149 0.87 1.97 -16.68
C TRP A 149 0.99 0.46 -16.76
N ASP A 150 -0.02 -0.20 -17.31
CA ASP A 150 0.03 -1.63 -17.59
C ASP A 150 1.00 -1.90 -18.74
N ALA A 151 2.06 -2.67 -18.43
CA ALA A 151 3.11 -2.96 -19.40
C ALA A 151 2.71 -3.98 -20.47
N PHE A 152 1.67 -4.78 -20.20
CA PHE A 152 1.21 -5.86 -21.08
C PHE A 152 0.15 -5.37 -22.05
N ASN A 153 -0.83 -4.60 -21.56
CA ASN A 153 -1.98 -4.14 -22.34
C ASN A 153 -1.86 -2.68 -22.78
N ASN A 154 -0.81 -1.97 -22.37
CA ASN A 154 -0.48 -0.61 -22.80
C ASN A 154 -1.56 0.43 -22.51
N TYR A 155 -2.12 0.41 -21.29
CA TYR A 155 -3.07 1.40 -20.81
C TYR A 155 -2.86 1.71 -19.32
N HIS A 156 -3.53 2.75 -18.83
CA HIS A 156 -3.43 3.17 -17.43
C HIS A 156 -4.09 2.15 -16.48
N MET A 157 -3.59 2.03 -15.23
CA MET A 157 -4.17 1.16 -14.20
C MET A 157 -5.67 1.42 -13.96
N GLY A 158 -6.17 2.65 -14.18
CA GLY A 158 -7.59 2.97 -14.11
C GLY A 158 -8.44 2.22 -15.14
N THR A 159 -7.89 1.86 -16.31
CA THR A 159 -8.57 1.01 -17.29
C THR A 159 -8.77 -0.40 -16.76
N THR A 160 -7.84 -0.94 -15.98
CA THR A 160 -8.05 -2.26 -15.31
C THR A 160 -9.21 -2.23 -14.31
N ALA A 161 -9.45 -1.07 -13.68
CA ALA A 161 -10.60 -0.88 -12.80
C ALA A 161 -11.92 -0.79 -13.57
N GLU A 162 -11.93 -0.18 -14.77
CA GLU A 162 -13.10 -0.22 -15.67
C GLU A 162 -13.40 -1.65 -16.14
N ASN A 163 -12.36 -2.44 -16.47
CA ASN A 163 -12.53 -3.87 -16.80
C ASN A 163 -13.21 -4.65 -15.65
N ILE A 164 -12.79 -4.38 -14.40
CA ILE A 164 -13.40 -5.00 -13.21
C ILE A 164 -14.86 -4.60 -13.08
N CYS A 165 -15.21 -3.34 -13.37
CA CYS A 165 -16.61 -2.92 -13.38
C CYS A 165 -17.44 -3.71 -14.39
N ASP A 166 -16.91 -3.96 -15.57
CA ASP A 166 -17.61 -4.72 -16.62
C ASP A 166 -17.76 -6.20 -16.23
N VAL A 167 -16.74 -6.83 -15.69
CA VAL A 167 -16.73 -8.26 -15.31
C VAL A 167 -17.60 -8.52 -14.08
N TRP A 168 -17.47 -7.69 -13.01
CA TRP A 168 -18.19 -7.89 -11.75
C TRP A 168 -19.54 -7.17 -11.68
N GLY A 169 -19.98 -6.52 -12.76
CA GLY A 169 -21.25 -5.80 -12.81
C GLY A 169 -21.35 -4.66 -11.78
N ILE A 170 -20.27 -3.90 -11.61
CA ILE A 170 -20.21 -2.82 -10.61
C ILE A 170 -20.67 -1.51 -11.24
N THR A 171 -21.61 -0.82 -10.61
CA THR A 171 -22.16 0.43 -11.10
C THR A 171 -21.37 1.65 -10.66
N ARG A 172 -21.59 2.79 -11.32
CA ARG A 172 -21.00 4.07 -10.94
C ARG A 172 -21.46 4.50 -9.54
N GLU A 173 -22.72 4.28 -9.23
CA GLU A 173 -23.32 4.61 -7.94
C GLU A 173 -22.66 3.84 -6.80
N GLU A 174 -22.36 2.56 -7.00
CA GLU A 174 -21.61 1.75 -6.01
C GLU A 174 -20.20 2.29 -5.80
N LEU A 175 -19.50 2.69 -6.89
CA LEU A 175 -18.15 3.27 -6.78
C LEU A 175 -18.16 4.58 -5.99
N ASP A 176 -19.11 5.47 -6.28
CA ASP A 176 -19.20 6.76 -5.62
C ASP A 176 -19.65 6.61 -4.15
N ALA A 177 -20.55 5.67 -3.85
CA ALA A 177 -20.92 5.33 -2.47
C ALA A 177 -19.72 4.82 -1.67
N PHE A 178 -18.90 3.94 -2.26
CA PHE A 178 -17.68 3.43 -1.64
C PHE A 178 -16.66 4.55 -1.41
N GLY A 179 -16.42 5.40 -2.41
CA GLY A 179 -15.51 6.54 -2.31
C GLY A 179 -15.93 7.54 -1.23
N ALA A 180 -17.21 7.88 -1.17
CA ALA A 180 -17.77 8.77 -0.14
C ALA A 180 -17.61 8.15 1.27
N ALA A 181 -17.89 6.86 1.43
CA ALA A 181 -17.74 6.14 2.69
C ALA A 181 -16.27 6.14 3.16
N SER A 182 -15.29 5.91 2.27
CA SER A 182 -13.86 5.99 2.60
C SER A 182 -13.49 7.38 3.13
N GLN A 183 -13.93 8.46 2.47
CA GLN A 183 -13.67 9.83 2.91
C GLN A 183 -14.29 10.12 4.27
N GLN A 184 -15.55 9.74 4.49
CA GLN A 184 -16.26 9.97 5.75
C GLN A 184 -15.63 9.20 6.93
N LYS A 185 -15.23 7.95 6.71
CA LYS A 185 -14.49 7.17 7.71
C LYS A 185 -13.18 7.85 8.10
N THR A 186 -12.41 8.37 7.12
CA THR A 186 -11.14 9.06 7.39
C THR A 186 -11.37 10.39 8.12
N GLU A 187 -12.37 11.15 7.74
CA GLU A 187 -12.73 12.40 8.42
C GLU A 187 -13.06 12.14 9.90
N ALA A 188 -13.89 11.14 10.16
CA ALA A 188 -14.24 10.72 11.53
C ALA A 188 -13.01 10.22 12.31
N ALA A 189 -12.16 9.40 11.68
CA ALA A 189 -10.93 8.89 12.29
C ALA A 189 -9.93 9.99 12.63
N GLN A 190 -9.73 10.97 11.74
CA GLN A 190 -8.90 12.14 12.01
C GLN A 190 -9.45 13.00 13.15
N ALA A 191 -10.76 13.20 13.19
CA ALA A 191 -11.40 13.97 14.26
C ALA A 191 -11.28 13.27 15.63
N ALA A 192 -11.29 11.94 15.63
CA ALA A 192 -11.14 11.12 16.85
C ALA A 192 -9.68 10.82 17.23
N GLY A 193 -8.67 11.35 16.50
CA GLY A 193 -7.25 11.10 16.78
C GLY A 193 -6.81 9.65 16.56
N ARG A 194 -7.51 8.89 15.70
CA ARG A 194 -7.21 7.46 15.50
C ARG A 194 -5.82 7.19 14.92
N PHE A 195 -5.24 8.17 14.20
CA PHE A 195 -3.93 8.06 13.56
C PHE A 195 -2.76 8.64 14.39
N ASP A 196 -3.03 9.27 15.55
CA ASP A 196 -2.02 10.03 16.29
C ASP A 196 -0.84 9.17 16.75
N ASP A 197 -1.09 7.91 17.14
CA ASP A 197 -0.05 6.98 17.60
C ASP A 197 0.77 6.36 16.47
N GLU A 198 0.24 6.32 15.25
CA GLU A 198 0.94 5.71 14.10
C GLU A 198 1.77 6.71 13.30
N ILE A 199 1.41 8.00 13.32
CA ILE A 199 2.05 9.04 12.52
C ILE A 199 3.31 9.57 13.20
N VAL A 200 4.37 9.70 12.40
CA VAL A 200 5.63 10.35 12.77
C VAL A 200 5.69 11.70 12.08
N PRO A 201 5.89 12.80 12.82
CA PRO A 201 6.06 14.11 12.22
C PRO A 201 7.28 14.18 11.29
N VAL A 202 7.09 14.79 10.12
CA VAL A 202 8.17 15.05 9.15
C VAL A 202 8.46 16.55 9.14
N PRO A 203 9.71 16.97 9.38
CA PRO A 203 10.07 18.37 9.26
C PRO A 203 10.06 18.79 7.78
N VAL A 204 9.21 19.73 7.44
CA VAL A 204 9.09 20.28 6.07
C VAL A 204 9.37 21.78 6.08
N LYS A 205 10.01 22.27 5.02
CA LYS A 205 10.29 23.70 4.87
C LYS A 205 9.12 24.40 4.19
N VAL A 206 8.47 25.30 4.92
CA VAL A 206 7.43 26.17 4.39
C VAL A 206 7.96 27.61 4.39
N LYS A 207 8.22 28.17 3.21
CA LYS A 207 8.91 29.47 3.06
C LYS A 207 10.28 29.47 3.75
N LYS A 208 10.42 30.16 4.89
CA LYS A 208 11.66 30.26 5.67
C LYS A 208 11.61 29.46 6.97
N GLU A 209 10.48 28.85 7.31
CA GLU A 209 10.26 28.12 8.57
C GLU A 209 10.27 26.62 8.34
N ILE A 210 10.64 25.87 9.37
CA ILE A 210 10.49 24.41 9.41
C ILE A 210 9.25 24.13 10.26
N VAL A 211 8.28 23.43 9.67
CA VAL A 211 7.05 23.03 10.34
C VAL A 211 6.95 21.49 10.36
N GLU A 212 6.28 20.95 11.36
CA GLU A 212 6.01 19.52 11.43
C GLU A 212 4.80 19.14 10.58
N PHE A 213 5.03 18.33 9.54
CA PHE A 213 3.96 17.70 8.78
C PHE A 213 3.55 16.40 9.48
N LYS A 214 2.36 16.39 10.09
CA LYS A 214 1.88 15.32 10.97
C LYS A 214 0.41 14.94 10.79
N LYS A 215 -0.21 15.38 9.71
CA LYS A 215 -1.61 15.08 9.38
C LYS A 215 -1.71 14.73 7.90
N ASP A 216 -2.40 13.63 7.58
CA ASP A 216 -2.70 13.28 6.19
C ASP A 216 -3.43 14.44 5.52
N GLU A 217 -2.88 14.94 4.41
CA GLU A 217 -3.41 16.15 3.74
C GLU A 217 -4.31 15.83 2.54
N PHE A 218 -4.38 14.56 2.13
CA PHE A 218 -5.16 14.15 0.97
C PHE A 218 -6.66 14.02 1.25
N PRO A 219 -7.15 13.68 2.47
CA PRO A 219 -8.58 13.53 2.76
C PRO A 219 -9.37 14.81 2.45
N ARG A 220 -10.57 14.62 1.88
CA ARG A 220 -11.49 15.68 1.46
C ARG A 220 -12.72 15.67 2.36
N ALA A 221 -12.69 16.48 3.40
CA ALA A 221 -13.80 16.62 4.34
C ALA A 221 -15.11 17.02 3.63
N GLY A 222 -16.23 16.51 4.14
CA GLY A 222 -17.55 16.78 3.61
C GLY A 222 -17.87 16.11 2.25
N SER A 223 -17.12 15.09 1.87
CA SER A 223 -17.40 14.33 0.63
C SER A 223 -18.73 13.58 0.72
N THR A 224 -19.59 13.72 -0.31
CA THR A 224 -20.89 13.04 -0.42
C THR A 224 -21.00 12.30 -1.75
N VAL A 225 -21.92 11.34 -1.81
CA VAL A 225 -22.22 10.60 -3.04
C VAL A 225 -22.67 11.54 -4.16
N GLU A 226 -23.55 12.50 -3.85
CA GLU A 226 -24.07 13.49 -4.81
C GLU A 226 -22.94 14.42 -5.33
N GLY A 227 -21.94 14.68 -4.50
CA GLY A 227 -20.74 15.44 -4.88
C GLY A 227 -19.88 14.66 -5.87
N LEU A 228 -19.65 13.37 -5.59
CA LEU A 228 -18.85 12.49 -6.43
C LEU A 228 -19.54 12.17 -7.76
N ALA A 229 -20.87 12.02 -7.78
CA ALA A 229 -21.65 11.75 -8.98
C ALA A 229 -21.49 12.80 -10.09
N LYS A 230 -21.07 14.04 -9.73
CA LYS A 230 -20.81 15.13 -10.68
C LYS A 230 -19.45 15.01 -11.40
N LEU A 231 -18.57 14.13 -10.93
CA LEU A 231 -17.25 13.97 -11.51
C LEU A 231 -17.32 13.21 -12.85
N ARG A 232 -16.46 13.62 -13.78
CA ARG A 232 -16.34 12.94 -15.07
C ARG A 232 -15.49 11.69 -14.93
N GLY A 233 -15.73 10.69 -15.78
CA GLY A 233 -14.86 9.54 -15.95
C GLY A 233 -13.42 9.98 -16.21
N ALA A 234 -12.46 9.35 -15.53
CA ALA A 234 -11.06 9.76 -15.55
C ALA A 234 -10.19 8.89 -16.47
N PHE A 235 -10.65 7.68 -16.79
CA PHE A 235 -9.83 6.71 -17.53
C PHE A 235 -10.58 6.18 -18.75
N PRO A 236 -9.86 5.84 -19.84
CA PRO A 236 -10.45 5.10 -20.95
C PRO A 236 -11.02 3.76 -20.47
N VAL A 237 -12.13 3.35 -21.04
CA VAL A 237 -12.64 1.98 -20.89
C VAL A 237 -11.72 0.99 -21.60
N GLY A 238 -11.77 -0.29 -21.18
CA GLY A 238 -11.09 -1.37 -21.88
C GLY A 238 -11.62 -1.60 -23.29
N PRO A 239 -10.92 -2.39 -24.11
CA PRO A 239 -11.44 -2.80 -25.41
C PRO A 239 -12.78 -3.51 -25.29
N GLU A 240 -13.64 -3.38 -26.29
CA GLU A 240 -14.89 -4.14 -26.38
C GLU A 240 -14.59 -5.65 -26.40
N GLY A 241 -15.30 -6.43 -25.59
CA GLY A 241 -15.06 -7.88 -25.44
C GLY A 241 -13.87 -8.25 -24.56
N VAL A 242 -13.26 -7.31 -23.83
CA VAL A 242 -12.12 -7.59 -22.94
C VAL A 242 -12.45 -8.66 -21.90
N GLU A 243 -13.70 -8.74 -21.45
CA GLU A 243 -14.19 -9.72 -20.49
C GLU A 243 -14.07 -11.16 -21.01
N ASP A 244 -14.24 -11.39 -22.31
CA ASP A 244 -14.14 -12.70 -22.95
C ASP A 244 -12.67 -13.17 -23.07
N GLU A 245 -11.72 -12.25 -22.99
CA GLU A 245 -10.29 -12.51 -23.07
C GLU A 245 -9.62 -12.68 -21.69
N ILE A 246 -10.36 -12.47 -20.60
CA ILE A 246 -9.80 -12.55 -19.24
C ILE A 246 -9.53 -13.99 -18.85
N VAL A 247 -8.29 -14.25 -18.39
CA VAL A 247 -7.90 -15.53 -17.82
C VAL A 247 -8.17 -15.51 -16.31
N HIS A 248 -9.23 -16.17 -15.87
CA HIS A 248 -9.52 -16.34 -14.45
C HIS A 248 -8.59 -17.36 -13.81
N THR A 249 -7.87 -16.97 -12.75
CA THR A 249 -6.99 -17.85 -11.97
C THR A 249 -7.68 -18.41 -10.73
N PHE A 250 -8.93 -18.05 -10.51
CA PHE A 250 -9.83 -18.59 -9.49
C PHE A 250 -11.26 -18.54 -10.04
N GLU A 251 -12.16 -19.36 -9.48
CA GLU A 251 -13.57 -19.32 -9.84
C GLU A 251 -14.22 -18.05 -9.26
N PRO A 252 -14.70 -17.12 -10.09
CA PRO A 252 -15.36 -15.90 -9.59
C PRO A 252 -16.75 -16.24 -9.02
N THR A 253 -16.99 -15.82 -7.78
CA THR A 253 -18.28 -16.01 -7.09
C THR A 253 -19.01 -14.70 -6.82
N GLY A 254 -18.27 -13.59 -6.90
CA GLY A 254 -18.78 -12.24 -6.63
C GLY A 254 -19.30 -11.47 -7.83
N ILE A 255 -19.44 -12.14 -9.00
CA ILE A 255 -20.01 -11.53 -10.21
C ILE A 255 -21.51 -11.33 -10.01
N HIS A 256 -21.98 -10.12 -10.28
CA HIS A 256 -23.39 -9.79 -10.28
C HIS A 256 -23.83 -9.45 -11.71
N GLU A 257 -24.90 -10.08 -12.17
CA GLU A 257 -25.61 -9.63 -13.36
C GLU A 257 -26.31 -8.31 -13.01
N ALA A 258 -25.59 -7.22 -13.11
CA ALA A 258 -26.23 -5.91 -13.05
C ALA A 258 -26.66 -5.50 -14.45
N ASP A 259 -27.76 -4.79 -14.55
CA ASP A 259 -28.20 -4.13 -15.78
C ASP A 259 -27.32 -2.91 -16.07
N THR A 260 -26.01 -3.16 -16.09
CA THR A 260 -24.98 -2.15 -16.31
C THR A 260 -24.63 -2.10 -17.79
N LYS A 261 -24.68 -0.91 -18.35
CA LYS A 261 -24.11 -0.68 -19.69
C LYS A 261 -22.61 -0.97 -19.59
N LYS A 262 -22.13 -1.94 -20.35
CA LYS A 262 -20.70 -2.25 -20.50
C LYS A 262 -19.98 -1.11 -21.24
N HIS A 263 -18.68 -1.05 -21.09
CA HIS A 263 -17.79 -0.06 -21.76
C HIS A 263 -18.20 1.40 -21.53
N VAL A 264 -18.70 1.72 -20.33
CA VAL A 264 -18.99 3.08 -19.90
C VAL A 264 -18.00 3.49 -18.82
N GLN A 265 -17.47 4.71 -18.89
CA GLN A 265 -16.58 5.24 -17.86
C GLN A 265 -17.32 5.38 -16.52
N ARG A 266 -16.80 4.71 -15.48
CA ARG A 266 -17.33 4.72 -14.12
C ARG A 266 -16.31 5.23 -13.11
N VAL A 267 -15.01 4.97 -13.38
CA VAL A 267 -13.91 5.33 -12.49
C VAL A 267 -13.58 6.82 -12.62
N THR A 268 -13.53 7.51 -11.50
CA THR A 268 -13.30 8.95 -11.41
C THR A 268 -12.18 9.24 -10.40
N ALA A 269 -11.71 10.48 -10.34
CA ALA A 269 -10.79 10.93 -9.30
C ALA A 269 -11.38 10.89 -7.87
N GLY A 270 -12.70 10.70 -7.73
CA GLY A 270 -13.38 10.61 -6.43
C GLY A 270 -13.53 9.19 -5.91
N ASN A 271 -13.42 8.19 -6.79
CA ASN A 271 -13.53 6.77 -6.45
C ASN A 271 -12.28 5.96 -6.81
N ALA A 272 -11.15 6.65 -6.98
CA ALA A 272 -9.81 6.13 -7.18
C ALA A 272 -8.87 6.71 -6.11
N SER A 273 -7.81 5.97 -5.77
CA SER A 273 -6.75 6.48 -4.88
C SER A 273 -5.97 7.64 -5.53
N GLY A 274 -5.33 8.45 -4.71
CA GLY A 274 -4.48 9.54 -5.16
C GLY A 274 -3.07 9.10 -5.51
N ILE A 275 -2.34 10.05 -6.11
CA ILE A 275 -0.88 10.04 -6.26
C ILE A 275 -0.32 10.72 -5.02
N ASN A 276 0.53 10.03 -4.25
CA ASN A 276 0.88 10.47 -2.91
C ASN A 276 2.34 10.19 -2.55
N ASP A 277 2.79 10.85 -1.48
CA ASP A 277 4.12 10.74 -0.93
C ASP A 277 4.04 10.24 0.52
N GLY A 278 4.93 9.33 0.92
CA GLY A 278 4.94 8.83 2.30
C GLY A 278 5.86 7.64 2.52
N ALA A 279 6.00 7.26 3.78
CA ALA A 279 6.79 6.10 4.20
C ALA A 279 6.16 5.41 5.41
N ALA A 280 6.46 4.11 5.57
CA ALA A 280 6.10 3.32 6.73
C ALA A 280 7.20 2.31 7.05
N ALA A 281 7.45 2.08 8.33
CA ALA A 281 8.46 1.13 8.80
C ALA A 281 7.89 0.20 9.87
N ILE A 282 8.41 -1.03 9.88
CA ILE A 282 8.02 -2.12 10.76
C ILE A 282 9.30 -2.78 11.26
N VAL A 283 9.40 -3.01 12.57
CA VAL A 283 10.46 -3.80 13.18
C VAL A 283 9.93 -5.20 13.44
N LEU A 284 10.45 -6.18 12.69
CA LEU A 284 10.12 -7.59 12.82
C LEU A 284 11.23 -8.32 13.57
N ALA A 285 10.86 -9.18 14.53
CA ALA A 285 11.82 -9.92 15.34
C ALA A 285 11.43 -11.40 15.52
N SER A 286 12.45 -12.26 15.71
CA SER A 286 12.25 -13.64 16.14
C SER A 286 11.77 -13.70 17.59
N GLY A 287 11.09 -14.77 17.99
CA GLY A 287 10.71 -14.98 19.39
C GLY A 287 11.92 -15.09 20.32
N GLU A 288 13.08 -15.50 19.80
CA GLU A 288 14.35 -15.52 20.54
C GLU A 288 14.86 -14.11 20.80
N ALA A 289 14.84 -13.24 19.79
CA ALA A 289 15.22 -11.83 19.94
C ALA A 289 14.27 -11.09 20.89
N VAL A 290 12.97 -11.34 20.81
CA VAL A 290 11.98 -10.77 21.75
C VAL A 290 12.36 -11.09 23.19
N LYS A 291 12.70 -12.34 23.49
CA LYS A 291 13.14 -12.76 24.83
C LYS A 291 14.50 -12.17 25.21
N LYS A 292 15.49 -12.28 24.31
CA LYS A 292 16.88 -11.83 24.54
C LYS A 292 16.96 -10.34 24.89
N TYR A 293 16.20 -9.52 24.18
CA TYR A 293 16.23 -8.06 24.34
C TYR A 293 15.05 -7.52 25.16
N ASN A 294 14.23 -8.40 25.75
CA ASN A 294 13.02 -8.04 26.52
C ASN A 294 12.10 -7.05 25.77
N LEU A 295 11.85 -7.34 24.50
CA LEU A 295 11.01 -6.52 23.63
C LEU A 295 9.53 -6.73 23.96
N LYS A 296 8.70 -5.74 23.64
CA LYS A 296 7.24 -5.80 23.81
C LYS A 296 6.58 -5.82 22.45
N PRO A 297 6.23 -6.99 21.89
CA PRO A 297 5.63 -7.05 20.57
C PRO A 297 4.19 -6.55 20.57
N MET A 298 3.81 -5.90 19.46
CA MET A 298 2.44 -5.47 19.17
C MET A 298 1.57 -6.65 18.70
N ALA A 299 2.14 -7.46 17.80
CA ALA A 299 1.43 -8.56 17.17
C ALA A 299 2.39 -9.65 16.68
N LYS A 300 1.86 -10.84 16.49
CA LYS A 300 2.52 -11.96 15.80
C LYS A 300 2.14 -11.95 14.32
N LEU A 301 3.12 -12.08 13.42
CA LEU A 301 2.88 -12.36 12.00
C LEU A 301 2.55 -13.86 11.88
N VAL A 302 1.30 -14.18 11.62
CA VAL A 302 0.78 -15.55 11.61
C VAL A 302 1.06 -16.25 10.29
N SER A 303 0.73 -15.57 9.20
CA SER A 303 0.89 -16.12 7.85
C SER A 303 0.92 -15.02 6.79
N TRP A 304 1.24 -15.43 5.57
CA TRP A 304 1.14 -14.61 4.37
C TRP A 304 0.77 -15.41 3.15
N GLY A 305 0.18 -14.72 2.17
CA GLY A 305 -0.16 -15.27 0.87
C GLY A 305 0.25 -14.34 -0.27
N GLN A 306 0.44 -14.92 -1.43
CA GLN A 306 0.70 -14.23 -2.68
C GLN A 306 -0.10 -14.93 -3.78
N GLY A 307 -0.59 -14.18 -4.75
CA GLY A 307 -1.33 -14.73 -5.87
C GLY A 307 -1.12 -13.93 -7.13
N GLY A 308 -1.32 -14.57 -8.26
CA GLY A 308 -1.32 -13.96 -9.59
C GLY A 308 -2.70 -14.03 -10.22
N VAL A 309 -3.05 -13.00 -10.99
CA VAL A 309 -4.27 -12.89 -11.78
C VAL A 309 -3.95 -12.28 -13.13
N ASP A 310 -4.88 -12.32 -14.09
CA ASP A 310 -4.71 -11.63 -15.36
C ASP A 310 -4.43 -10.13 -15.13
N PRO A 311 -3.37 -9.55 -15.74
CA PRO A 311 -3.09 -8.11 -15.62
C PRO A 311 -4.28 -7.21 -15.95
N LYS A 312 -5.18 -7.62 -16.85
CA LYS A 312 -6.39 -6.87 -17.24
C LYS A 312 -7.33 -6.60 -16.05
N ILE A 313 -7.27 -7.45 -15.03
CA ILE A 313 -8.07 -7.37 -13.79
C ILE A 313 -7.16 -7.40 -12.55
N MET A 314 -6.02 -6.74 -12.60
CA MET A 314 -4.99 -6.78 -11.55
C MET A 314 -5.55 -6.51 -10.14
N GLY A 315 -6.62 -5.74 -10.05
CA GLY A 315 -7.23 -5.33 -8.79
C GLY A 315 -7.77 -6.49 -7.94
N VAL A 316 -8.10 -7.64 -8.54
CA VAL A 316 -8.59 -8.82 -7.79
C VAL A 316 -7.47 -9.75 -7.30
N GLY A 317 -6.20 -9.38 -7.48
CA GLY A 317 -5.04 -10.09 -6.92
C GLY A 317 -5.11 -10.37 -5.40
N PRO A 318 -5.72 -9.51 -4.57
CA PRO A 318 -5.99 -9.81 -3.15
C PRO A 318 -6.76 -11.10 -2.90
N VAL A 319 -7.62 -11.54 -3.81
CA VAL A 319 -8.46 -12.72 -3.64
C VAL A 319 -7.62 -13.99 -3.46
N PRO A 320 -6.80 -14.44 -4.43
CA PRO A 320 -5.96 -15.62 -4.25
C PRO A 320 -4.91 -15.43 -3.15
N ALA A 321 -4.40 -14.21 -2.95
CA ALA A 321 -3.42 -13.93 -1.90
C ALA A 321 -4.00 -14.11 -0.49
N SER A 322 -5.20 -13.57 -0.23
CA SER A 322 -5.88 -13.69 1.07
C SER A 322 -6.35 -15.11 1.34
N ARG A 323 -6.92 -15.79 0.32
CA ARG A 323 -7.29 -17.21 0.43
C ARG A 323 -6.08 -18.07 0.82
N GLN A 324 -4.92 -17.84 0.18
CA GLN A 324 -3.69 -18.56 0.52
C GLN A 324 -3.19 -18.25 1.95
N ALA A 325 -3.23 -16.98 2.37
CA ALA A 325 -2.82 -16.58 3.72
C ALA A 325 -3.70 -17.25 4.78
N MET A 326 -5.02 -17.23 4.62
CA MET A 326 -5.98 -17.87 5.50
C MET A 326 -5.79 -19.39 5.53
N GLN A 327 -5.64 -20.03 4.38
CA GLN A 327 -5.40 -21.47 4.28
C GLN A 327 -4.15 -21.90 5.06
N LYS A 328 -3.03 -21.17 4.92
CA LYS A 328 -1.79 -21.46 5.67
C LYS A 328 -1.93 -21.31 7.17
N ALA A 329 -2.79 -20.41 7.61
CA ALA A 329 -3.09 -20.18 9.02
C ALA A 329 -4.15 -21.13 9.59
N GLY A 330 -4.86 -21.90 8.73
CA GLY A 330 -6.02 -22.70 9.12
C GLY A 330 -7.22 -21.84 9.54
N LEU A 331 -7.36 -20.64 8.93
CA LEU A 331 -8.39 -19.66 9.23
C LEU A 331 -9.36 -19.49 8.05
N THR A 332 -10.53 -18.97 8.35
CA THR A 332 -11.54 -18.49 7.41
C THR A 332 -11.70 -16.97 7.56
N ILE A 333 -12.48 -16.35 6.72
CA ILE A 333 -12.76 -14.91 6.84
C ILE A 333 -13.54 -14.56 8.12
N ASP A 334 -14.34 -15.49 8.63
CA ASP A 334 -15.12 -15.30 9.86
C ASP A 334 -14.23 -15.21 11.11
N ASP A 335 -13.00 -15.75 11.03
CA ASP A 335 -11.98 -15.66 12.09
C ASP A 335 -11.24 -14.32 12.13
N ILE A 336 -11.46 -13.46 11.13
CA ILE A 336 -10.80 -12.16 10.98
C ILE A 336 -11.67 -11.05 11.58
N ASP A 337 -11.10 -10.31 12.51
CA ASP A 337 -11.79 -9.23 13.23
C ASP A 337 -11.68 -7.88 12.53
N LEU A 338 -10.54 -7.61 11.87
CA LEU A 338 -10.30 -6.39 11.10
C LEU A 338 -9.59 -6.68 9.79
N VAL A 339 -9.95 -5.93 8.76
CA VAL A 339 -9.32 -6.00 7.43
C VAL A 339 -8.84 -4.61 7.00
N GLU A 340 -7.60 -4.50 6.61
CA GLU A 340 -7.07 -3.37 5.83
C GLU A 340 -6.80 -3.84 4.40
N ALA A 341 -7.73 -3.54 3.50
CA ALA A 341 -7.63 -3.81 2.07
C ALA A 341 -7.34 -2.51 1.33
N ASN A 342 -6.19 -2.43 0.66
CA ASN A 342 -5.81 -1.18 -0.01
C ASN A 342 -6.82 -0.79 -1.10
N GLU A 343 -7.29 0.44 -1.06
CA GLU A 343 -8.28 0.99 -1.98
C GLU A 343 -7.59 1.67 -3.17
N ALA A 344 -6.94 0.90 -4.05
CA ALA A 344 -6.38 1.47 -5.26
C ALA A 344 -7.49 2.11 -6.13
N PHE A 345 -8.62 1.41 -6.22
CA PHE A 345 -9.87 1.85 -6.87
C PHE A 345 -11.07 1.29 -6.11
N ALA A 346 -12.19 2.00 -6.06
CA ALA A 346 -13.43 1.49 -5.49
C ALA A 346 -13.89 0.20 -6.20
N ALA A 347 -13.74 0.13 -7.53
CA ALA A 347 -14.09 -1.03 -8.35
C ALA A 347 -13.43 -2.32 -7.84
N GLN A 348 -12.11 -2.26 -7.68
CA GLN A 348 -11.33 -3.39 -7.18
C GLN A 348 -11.68 -3.73 -5.72
N SER A 349 -11.91 -2.73 -4.88
CA SER A 349 -12.23 -2.95 -3.47
C SER A 349 -13.59 -3.66 -3.32
N ILE A 350 -14.58 -3.27 -4.12
CA ILE A 350 -15.91 -3.91 -4.15
C ILE A 350 -15.81 -5.35 -4.67
N ALA A 351 -15.08 -5.58 -5.77
CA ALA A 351 -14.90 -6.92 -6.32
C ALA A 351 -14.22 -7.86 -5.30
N VAL A 352 -13.14 -7.41 -4.66
CA VAL A 352 -12.43 -8.17 -3.62
C VAL A 352 -13.32 -8.45 -2.42
N ALA A 353 -14.11 -7.46 -1.97
CA ALA A 353 -15.03 -7.64 -0.86
C ALA A 353 -16.12 -8.69 -1.16
N ARG A 354 -16.66 -8.69 -2.37
CA ARG A 354 -17.62 -9.70 -2.83
C ARG A 354 -17.01 -11.10 -2.88
N GLU A 355 -15.83 -11.24 -3.47
CA GLU A 355 -15.14 -12.54 -3.64
C GLU A 355 -14.66 -13.15 -2.32
N LEU A 356 -14.31 -12.33 -1.34
CA LEU A 356 -13.84 -12.77 -0.03
C LEU A 356 -14.93 -12.71 1.05
N HIS A 357 -16.15 -12.32 0.68
CA HIS A 357 -17.30 -12.18 1.60
C HIS A 357 -16.99 -11.29 2.81
N PHE A 358 -16.36 -10.14 2.56
CA PHE A 358 -16.01 -9.24 3.64
C PHE A 358 -17.23 -8.63 4.33
N ASP A 359 -17.24 -8.66 5.65
CA ASP A 359 -18.10 -7.79 6.45
C ASP A 359 -17.53 -6.35 6.38
N MET A 360 -18.21 -5.48 5.63
CA MET A 360 -17.75 -4.11 5.38
C MET A 360 -17.69 -3.24 6.64
N SER A 361 -18.28 -3.67 7.75
CA SER A 361 -18.15 -3.00 9.06
C SER A 361 -16.77 -3.20 9.69
N LYS A 362 -16.04 -4.23 9.25
CA LYS A 362 -14.69 -4.60 9.70
C LYS A 362 -13.59 -4.14 8.74
N VAL A 363 -13.95 -3.61 7.56
CA VAL A 363 -13.00 -3.26 6.49
C VAL A 363 -12.70 -1.77 6.49
N ASN A 364 -11.41 -1.44 6.51
CA ASN A 364 -10.90 -0.06 6.44
C ASN A 364 -11.73 0.85 7.34
N VAL A 365 -11.81 0.50 8.62
CA VAL A 365 -12.70 1.15 9.58
C VAL A 365 -12.37 2.63 9.79
N ASN A 366 -11.15 3.03 9.46
CA ASN A 366 -10.66 4.41 9.51
C ASN A 366 -10.52 5.04 8.10
N GLY A 367 -11.15 4.44 7.07
CA GLY A 367 -10.96 4.81 5.68
C GLY A 367 -9.71 4.17 5.07
N GLY A 368 -9.51 4.33 3.77
CA GLY A 368 -8.43 3.67 3.03
C GLY A 368 -7.76 4.60 2.00
N ALA A 369 -7.13 4.03 0.98
CA ALA A 369 -6.28 4.78 0.06
C ALA A 369 -7.02 5.81 -0.81
N ILE A 370 -8.33 5.66 -1.03
CA ILE A 370 -9.13 6.68 -1.74
C ILE A 370 -9.15 7.99 -0.96
N SER A 371 -9.15 7.92 0.36
CA SER A 371 -9.16 9.09 1.23
C SER A 371 -7.78 9.44 1.79
N ILE A 372 -7.02 8.46 2.28
CA ILE A 372 -5.71 8.69 2.91
C ILE A 372 -4.61 8.90 1.85
N GLY A 373 -4.68 8.15 0.74
CA GLY A 373 -3.68 8.19 -0.33
C GLY A 373 -2.91 6.89 -0.53
N HIS A 374 -2.19 6.82 -1.67
CA HIS A 374 -1.50 5.60 -2.13
C HIS A 374 -0.05 5.87 -2.56
N PRO A 375 0.89 6.14 -1.62
CA PRO A 375 2.32 6.16 -1.93
C PRO A 375 2.78 4.73 -2.28
N VAL A 376 2.92 4.43 -3.57
CA VAL A 376 2.90 3.05 -4.12
C VAL A 376 3.83 2.10 -3.39
N GLY A 377 5.13 2.39 -3.31
CA GLY A 377 6.11 1.50 -2.66
C GLY A 377 5.97 1.38 -1.13
N ALA A 378 5.28 2.35 -0.50
CA ALA A 378 5.05 2.37 0.95
C ALA A 378 3.71 1.74 1.36
N SER A 379 2.74 1.68 0.46
CA SER A 379 1.33 1.39 0.81
C SER A 379 1.14 0.04 1.50
N GLY A 380 1.84 -1.01 1.06
CA GLY A 380 1.75 -2.32 1.70
C GLY A 380 2.17 -2.31 3.17
N ALA A 381 3.18 -1.52 3.53
CA ALA A 381 3.59 -1.32 4.91
C ALA A 381 2.63 -0.36 5.65
N ARG A 382 2.13 0.70 4.98
CA ARG A 382 1.18 1.66 5.55
C ARG A 382 -0.08 0.96 6.06
N ILE A 383 -0.70 0.09 5.26
CA ILE A 383 -1.92 -0.62 5.68
C ILE A 383 -1.66 -1.57 6.86
N ILE A 384 -0.48 -2.21 6.93
CA ILE A 384 -0.11 -3.01 8.11
C ILE A 384 0.00 -2.13 9.35
N VAL A 385 0.65 -0.97 9.25
CA VAL A 385 0.77 -0.03 10.37
C VAL A 385 -0.60 0.38 10.90
N THR A 386 -1.51 0.82 10.00
CA THR A 386 -2.86 1.23 10.37
C THR A 386 -3.65 0.07 11.00
N LEU A 387 -3.58 -1.14 10.41
CA LEU A 387 -4.23 -2.33 10.96
C LEU A 387 -3.79 -2.62 12.38
N LEU A 388 -2.47 -2.67 12.62
CA LEU A 388 -1.93 -3.03 13.93
C LEU A 388 -2.25 -1.99 14.99
N HIS A 389 -2.15 -0.70 14.67
CA HIS A 389 -2.53 0.36 15.61
C HIS A 389 -4.03 0.36 15.93
N GLU A 390 -4.89 0.06 14.95
CA GLU A 390 -6.32 -0.07 15.19
C GLU A 390 -6.66 -1.29 16.05
N MET A 391 -6.02 -2.46 15.79
CA MET A 391 -6.18 -3.66 16.62
C MET A 391 -5.80 -3.41 18.09
N LEU A 392 -4.74 -2.64 18.33
CA LEU A 392 -4.33 -2.31 19.71
C LEU A 392 -5.33 -1.42 20.46
N LYS A 393 -6.10 -0.61 19.74
CA LYS A 393 -7.12 0.29 20.32
C LYS A 393 -8.47 -0.38 20.57
N ARG A 394 -8.61 -1.66 20.20
CA ARG A 394 -9.86 -2.40 20.26
C ARG A 394 -9.71 -3.69 21.07
N ASP A 395 -10.65 -3.94 21.97
CA ASP A 395 -10.70 -5.17 22.75
C ASP A 395 -11.29 -6.34 21.94
N ASP A 396 -12.13 -6.02 20.95
CA ASP A 396 -12.83 -6.96 20.07
C ASP A 396 -12.03 -7.37 18.82
N ALA A 397 -10.79 -6.90 18.67
CA ALA A 397 -9.95 -7.19 17.52
C ALA A 397 -8.67 -7.95 17.93
N LYS A 398 -8.64 -9.25 17.65
CA LYS A 398 -7.48 -10.13 17.91
C LYS A 398 -6.72 -10.48 16.64
N LYS A 399 -7.42 -10.76 15.54
CA LYS A 399 -6.83 -11.14 14.27
C LYS A 399 -7.14 -10.12 13.18
N GLY A 400 -6.11 -9.74 12.45
CA GLY A 400 -6.22 -8.78 11.36
C GLY A 400 -5.62 -9.28 10.06
N LEU A 401 -6.25 -8.95 8.94
CA LEU A 401 -5.80 -9.22 7.57
C LEU A 401 -5.44 -7.90 6.89
N ALA A 402 -4.22 -7.80 6.37
CA ALA A 402 -3.84 -6.73 5.45
C ALA A 402 -3.62 -7.32 4.05
N THR A 403 -4.19 -6.70 3.02
CA THR A 403 -4.06 -7.18 1.62
C THR A 403 -4.08 -6.02 0.62
N LEU A 404 -3.41 -6.20 -0.51
CA LEU A 404 -3.45 -5.24 -1.61
C LEU A 404 -3.21 -5.87 -2.98
N CYS A 405 -3.78 -5.23 -4.00
CA CYS A 405 -3.52 -5.53 -5.41
C CYS A 405 -2.19 -4.91 -5.87
N ILE A 406 -1.67 -5.43 -6.94
CA ILE A 406 -0.36 -5.06 -7.50
C ILE A 406 -0.49 -4.95 -9.01
N GLY A 407 -0.03 -3.84 -9.58
CA GLY A 407 0.06 -3.67 -11.03
C GLY A 407 0.80 -4.83 -11.69
N GLY A 408 0.32 -5.27 -12.86
CA GLY A 408 0.80 -6.46 -13.54
C GLY A 408 0.10 -7.76 -13.13
N GLY A 409 -0.99 -7.68 -12.34
CA GLY A 409 -1.84 -8.84 -12.06
C GLY A 409 -1.38 -9.70 -10.90
N GLN A 410 -1.07 -9.09 -9.75
CA GLN A 410 -0.66 -9.82 -8.55
C GLN A 410 -1.39 -9.31 -7.30
N GLY A 411 -1.27 -10.06 -6.20
CA GLY A 411 -1.72 -9.65 -4.87
C GLY A 411 -0.84 -10.23 -3.77
N VAL A 412 -0.83 -9.55 -2.64
CA VAL A 412 -0.19 -10.02 -1.40
C VAL A 412 -1.12 -9.81 -0.21
N ALA A 413 -0.99 -10.68 0.79
CA ALA A 413 -1.76 -10.62 2.02
C ALA A 413 -0.91 -11.07 3.21
N THR A 414 -1.15 -10.49 4.39
CA THR A 414 -0.53 -10.85 5.65
C THR A 414 -1.58 -10.94 6.74
N ILE A 415 -1.46 -11.91 7.64
CA ILE A 415 -2.35 -12.08 8.79
C ILE A 415 -1.56 -11.88 10.08
N PHE A 416 -2.10 -11.08 10.96
CA PHE A 416 -1.53 -10.77 12.27
C PHE A 416 -2.47 -11.19 13.39
N GLU A 417 -1.88 -11.54 14.55
CA GLU A 417 -2.59 -11.78 15.79
C GLU A 417 -2.03 -10.86 16.90
N LYS A 418 -2.88 -10.12 17.56
CA LYS A 418 -2.52 -9.22 18.66
C LYS A 418 -1.89 -9.99 19.82
N CYS A 419 -0.77 -9.49 20.39
CA CYS A 419 -0.09 -10.07 21.55
C CYS A 419 -0.77 -9.78 22.87
#